data_4266aad43e79f2ea9b1737b4cf9edf1b
#
_entry.id   4266aad43e79f2ea9b1737b4cf9edf1b
#
_cell.length_a   1.000
_cell.length_b   1.000
_cell.length_c   1.000
_cell.angle_alpha   90.00
_cell.angle_beta   90.00
_cell.angle_gamma   90.00
#
_symmetry.space_group_name_H-M   'P 1'
#
loop_
_entity.id
_entity.type
_entity.pdbx_description
1 polymer ?
#
loop_
_entity_poly.entity_id
_entity_poly.type
_entity_poly.pdbx_seq_one_letter_code
_entity_poly.pdbx_strand_id
1 'polypeptide(L)'
;MLDLINVSYDTQIPNNVGLSQDKKVLKALEKWHPGYINWWNDLIPQNFQDSMVYLRTAVSVDPKGWAKFDYVKMPEYRWGVLLAPQVEDRRIPMGEHYGEPAWQEVPGEYRNMLKRLIVIQGDTEPGSVEQQRFLGLTAPSLYDMRNLFQVNVEEGRHLWAMVYLLQKYFGRDGREEANDLLIRSSGSEEAPRMLGAFNEETPDWLSFFMFTYFTDRDGKMQLESLAQSGFDPLSRTCRFMLTEEAHHMFVGETGVGRTIQATVEAMNKAGITDPYDINKIRDLGVIDLPTIQKKLNLHYTLSLDLFGQEVSTNAANAFNAGIKGRYMEMRIDDDHRLTNDTYNVLDLDGDRIVEREVPALTAINMRLRDDYVRDAAGGVGRWNKIIEKAGVEFEMKLPHQAFNRKIGVFANKNFDPDGKLVSGAEFDKGLTEWLPTHADGDFIQSLMKPVYEPGKFASWISPPKVGIDNKPGDFEYVKLHMA
;
A
#
# COMPACT_ATOMS: atom_id res chain seq x y z
N MET A 1 9.54 -0.84 -18.57
CA MET A 1 8.29 -1.18 -19.26
C MET A 1 8.30 -2.70 -19.45
N LEU A 2 7.33 -3.42 -18.84
CA LEU A 2 7.22 -4.88 -18.97
C LEU A 2 6.54 -5.22 -20.32
N ASP A 3 7.12 -4.78 -21.42
CA ASP A 3 6.55 -4.88 -22.78
C ASP A 3 6.35 -6.33 -23.29
N LEU A 4 6.54 -7.34 -22.43
CA LEU A 4 6.61 -8.75 -22.88
C LEU A 4 5.84 -9.74 -22.00
N ILE A 5 4.81 -9.32 -21.28
CA ILE A 5 3.95 -10.29 -20.60
C ILE A 5 2.89 -10.78 -21.59
N ASN A 6 3.10 -11.97 -22.13
CA ASN A 6 2.11 -12.66 -22.95
C ASN A 6 1.03 -13.25 -22.04
N VAL A 7 -0.16 -12.69 -22.04
CA VAL A 7 -1.32 -13.20 -21.30
C VAL A 7 -2.02 -14.25 -22.15
N SER A 8 -2.21 -15.44 -21.61
CA SER A 8 -3.00 -16.51 -22.21
C SER A 8 -4.44 -16.45 -21.73
N TYR A 9 -5.37 -16.57 -22.65
CA TYR A 9 -6.82 -16.69 -22.43
C TYR A 9 -7.35 -18.09 -22.77
N ASP A 10 -6.46 -19.09 -22.89
CA ASP A 10 -6.84 -20.49 -23.18
C ASP A 10 -7.66 -21.11 -22.05
N THR A 11 -7.70 -20.47 -20.91
CA THR A 11 -8.50 -20.84 -19.73
C THR A 11 -9.38 -19.67 -19.31
N GLN A 12 -10.34 -19.92 -18.44
CA GLN A 12 -11.20 -18.88 -17.89
C GLN A 12 -10.43 -17.83 -17.06
N ILE A 13 -9.23 -18.17 -16.58
CA ILE A 13 -8.38 -17.31 -15.75
C ILE A 13 -7.27 -16.73 -16.63
N PRO A 14 -7.26 -15.41 -16.90
CA PRO A 14 -6.16 -14.77 -17.61
C PRO A 14 -4.83 -15.01 -16.87
N ASN A 15 -3.78 -15.43 -17.58
CA ASN A 15 -2.54 -15.79 -16.94
C ASN A 15 -1.35 -15.79 -17.90
N ASN A 16 -0.14 -15.69 -17.34
CA ASN A 16 1.11 -15.90 -18.05
C ASN A 16 1.97 -17.03 -17.42
N VAL A 17 1.33 -17.92 -16.67
CA VAL A 17 1.99 -19.01 -15.95
C VAL A 17 1.69 -20.41 -16.53
N GLY A 18 1.05 -20.45 -17.70
CA GLY A 18 0.78 -21.70 -18.42
C GLY A 18 -0.28 -22.59 -17.74
N LEU A 19 -1.35 -22.02 -17.17
CA LEU A 19 -2.40 -22.77 -16.46
C LEU A 19 -3.05 -23.84 -17.32
N SER A 20 -3.17 -23.66 -18.64
CA SER A 20 -3.71 -24.67 -19.56
C SER A 20 -2.91 -25.99 -19.54
N GLN A 21 -1.62 -25.93 -19.18
CA GLN A 21 -0.72 -27.08 -19.09
C GLN A 21 -0.67 -27.69 -17.68
N ASP A 22 -1.09 -26.98 -16.65
CA ASP A 22 -1.16 -27.45 -15.26
C ASP A 22 -2.62 -27.63 -14.81
N LYS A 23 -3.22 -28.72 -15.28
CA LYS A 23 -4.64 -29.03 -15.01
C LYS A 23 -4.97 -29.13 -13.52
N LYS A 24 -4.00 -29.50 -12.67
CA LYS A 24 -4.22 -29.62 -11.23
C LYS A 24 -4.36 -28.25 -10.58
N VAL A 25 -3.47 -27.32 -10.91
CA VAL A 25 -3.52 -25.95 -10.40
C VAL A 25 -4.69 -25.20 -11.00
N LEU A 26 -4.92 -25.33 -12.31
CA LEU A 26 -6.08 -24.72 -12.96
C LEU A 26 -7.39 -25.11 -12.26
N LYS A 27 -7.63 -26.43 -12.05
CA LYS A 27 -8.84 -26.89 -11.34
C LYS A 27 -8.94 -26.36 -9.91
N ALA A 28 -7.81 -26.19 -9.21
CA ALA A 28 -7.81 -25.63 -7.87
C ALA A 28 -8.19 -24.15 -7.85
N LEU A 29 -7.69 -23.36 -8.80
CA LEU A 29 -8.03 -21.95 -8.97
C LEU A 29 -9.48 -21.75 -9.45
N GLU A 30 -9.94 -22.58 -10.40
CA GLU A 30 -11.35 -22.57 -10.84
C GLU A 30 -12.32 -22.87 -9.69
N LYS A 31 -11.91 -23.74 -8.75
CA LYS A 31 -12.69 -24.03 -7.56
C LYS A 31 -12.70 -22.88 -6.54
N TRP A 32 -11.62 -22.11 -6.45
CA TRP A 32 -11.49 -20.95 -5.56
C TRP A 32 -12.19 -19.70 -6.14
N HIS A 33 -12.25 -19.57 -7.45
CA HIS A 33 -12.81 -18.44 -8.18
C HIS A 33 -14.21 -18.00 -7.72
N PRO A 34 -15.21 -18.90 -7.54
CA PRO A 34 -16.55 -18.48 -7.09
C PRO A 34 -16.54 -17.80 -5.72
N GLY A 35 -15.70 -18.27 -4.79
CA GLY A 35 -15.53 -17.64 -3.49
C GLY A 35 -14.98 -16.20 -3.61
N TYR A 36 -13.97 -16.00 -4.47
CA TYR A 36 -13.45 -14.68 -4.78
C TYR A 36 -14.51 -13.76 -5.42
N ILE A 37 -15.31 -14.26 -6.36
CA ILE A 37 -16.35 -13.44 -6.99
C ILE A 37 -17.41 -13.02 -5.96
N ASN A 38 -17.83 -13.92 -5.08
CA ASN A 38 -18.77 -13.59 -4.03
C ASN A 38 -18.18 -12.52 -3.09
N TRP A 39 -16.95 -12.74 -2.61
CA TRP A 39 -16.24 -11.77 -1.78
C TRP A 39 -16.15 -10.39 -2.47
N TRP A 40 -15.74 -10.34 -3.74
CA TRP A 40 -15.64 -9.10 -4.50
C TRP A 40 -16.99 -8.39 -4.64
N ASN A 41 -18.03 -9.13 -4.98
CA ASN A 41 -19.38 -8.57 -5.19
C ASN A 41 -19.99 -8.04 -3.87
N ASP A 42 -19.70 -8.69 -2.75
CA ASP A 42 -20.16 -8.24 -1.44
C ASP A 42 -19.45 -6.94 -1.00
N LEU A 43 -18.25 -6.69 -1.50
CA LEU A 43 -17.46 -5.52 -1.16
C LEU A 43 -17.75 -4.30 -2.04
N ILE A 44 -18.03 -4.49 -3.31
CA ILE A 44 -18.22 -3.39 -4.27
C ILE A 44 -19.68 -2.98 -4.29
N PRO A 45 -20.00 -1.70 -4.08
CA PRO A 45 -21.37 -1.21 -4.21
C PRO A 45 -21.97 -1.57 -5.57
N GLN A 46 -23.19 -2.10 -5.57
CA GLN A 46 -23.83 -2.62 -6.79
C GLN A 46 -23.85 -1.61 -7.95
N ASN A 47 -24.04 -0.34 -7.65
CA ASN A 47 -24.10 0.74 -8.64
C ASN A 47 -22.78 0.93 -9.43
N PHE A 48 -21.66 0.41 -8.94
CA PHE A 48 -20.35 0.53 -9.60
C PHE A 48 -19.88 -0.75 -10.29
N GLN A 49 -20.55 -1.88 -10.07
CA GLN A 49 -20.16 -3.17 -10.68
C GLN A 49 -20.27 -3.17 -12.20
N ASP A 50 -21.24 -2.42 -12.74
CA ASP A 50 -21.51 -2.30 -14.18
C ASP A 50 -20.91 -1.03 -14.80
N SER A 51 -20.14 -0.26 -14.03
CA SER A 51 -19.50 0.96 -14.54
C SER A 51 -18.45 0.61 -15.61
N MET A 52 -18.43 1.37 -16.68
CA MET A 52 -17.37 1.32 -17.67
C MET A 52 -16.22 2.18 -17.17
N VAL A 53 -15.06 1.58 -16.95
CA VAL A 53 -13.88 2.24 -16.40
C VAL A 53 -12.71 2.09 -17.36
N TYR A 54 -12.06 3.20 -17.64
CA TYR A 54 -10.80 3.21 -18.35
C TYR A 54 -9.66 2.95 -17.36
N LEU A 55 -9.01 1.81 -17.47
CA LEU A 55 -7.91 1.43 -16.61
C LEU A 55 -6.59 1.49 -17.36
N ARG A 56 -5.59 2.07 -16.70
CA ARG A 56 -4.21 2.08 -17.14
C ARG A 56 -3.39 1.21 -16.19
N THR A 57 -3.09 0.01 -16.62
CA THR A 57 -2.33 -0.95 -15.81
C THR A 57 -0.98 -1.27 -16.46
N ALA A 58 -0.06 -1.86 -15.70
CA ALA A 58 1.24 -2.29 -16.21
C ALA A 58 1.14 -3.45 -17.21
N VAL A 59 0.01 -4.17 -17.23
CA VAL A 59 -0.20 -5.36 -18.04
C VAL A 59 -1.23 -5.12 -19.12
N SER A 60 -0.90 -5.55 -20.35
CA SER A 60 -1.85 -5.69 -21.42
C SER A 60 -2.56 -7.03 -21.31
N VAL A 61 -3.82 -7.03 -20.90
CA VAL A 61 -4.63 -8.26 -20.83
C VAL A 61 -5.37 -8.57 -22.14
N ASP A 62 -5.49 -7.62 -23.04
CA ASP A 62 -6.04 -7.81 -24.40
C ASP A 62 -5.26 -6.98 -25.42
N PRO A 63 -4.67 -7.59 -26.47
CA PRO A 63 -3.97 -6.85 -27.52
C PRO A 63 -4.83 -5.83 -28.27
N LYS A 64 -6.14 -6.02 -28.28
CA LYS A 64 -7.13 -5.10 -28.85
C LYS A 64 -7.87 -4.28 -27.80
N GLY A 65 -7.73 -4.63 -26.54
CA GLY A 65 -8.55 -4.16 -25.48
C GLY A 65 -7.96 -3.01 -24.69
N TRP A 66 -8.33 -2.97 -23.48
CA TRP A 66 -8.14 -1.86 -22.56
C TRP A 66 -6.69 -1.49 -22.26
N ALA A 67 -5.74 -2.38 -22.54
CA ALA A 67 -4.32 -2.03 -22.46
C ALA A 67 -3.91 -0.96 -23.48
N LYS A 68 -4.68 -0.78 -24.53
CA LYS A 68 -4.59 0.40 -25.40
C LYS A 68 -5.50 1.52 -24.92
N PHE A 69 -5.97 1.37 -23.69
CA PHE A 69 -6.81 2.32 -23.00
C PHE A 69 -8.22 2.48 -23.57
N ASP A 70 -8.79 1.39 -24.07
CA ASP A 70 -10.22 1.29 -24.27
C ASP A 70 -10.95 1.12 -22.93
N TYR A 71 -12.25 1.26 -22.93
CA TYR A 71 -13.05 1.09 -21.72
C TYR A 71 -13.10 -0.36 -21.28
N VAL A 72 -13.02 -0.55 -19.95
CA VAL A 72 -13.07 -1.85 -19.30
C VAL A 72 -14.30 -1.92 -18.41
N LYS A 73 -15.09 -2.97 -18.56
CA LYS A 73 -16.16 -3.28 -17.63
C LYS A 73 -15.61 -3.84 -16.34
N MET A 74 -15.95 -3.22 -15.21
CA MET A 74 -15.35 -3.52 -13.90
C MET A 74 -15.24 -4.99 -13.52
N PRO A 75 -16.22 -5.87 -13.70
CA PRO A 75 -16.06 -7.26 -13.29
C PRO A 75 -15.01 -8.07 -14.06
N GLU A 76 -14.54 -7.64 -15.21
CA GLU A 76 -13.79 -8.47 -16.14
C GLU A 76 -12.30 -8.57 -15.84
N TYR A 77 -11.72 -7.54 -15.19
CA TYR A 77 -10.26 -7.40 -15.02
C TYR A 77 -9.79 -7.44 -13.58
N ARG A 78 -10.64 -7.86 -12.66
CA ARG A 78 -10.32 -7.98 -11.25
C ARG A 78 -9.54 -9.24 -10.85
N TRP A 79 -9.29 -10.15 -11.78
CA TRP A 79 -8.56 -11.39 -11.54
C TRP A 79 -7.54 -11.67 -12.65
N GLY A 80 -6.71 -12.62 -12.38
CA GLY A 80 -5.66 -13.08 -13.29
C GLY A 80 -4.41 -13.47 -12.51
N VAL A 81 -3.58 -14.34 -13.08
CA VAL A 81 -2.34 -14.79 -12.49
C VAL A 81 -1.18 -14.32 -13.37
N LEU A 82 -0.53 -13.26 -12.92
CA LEU A 82 0.51 -12.60 -13.70
C LEU A 82 1.79 -12.46 -12.87
N LEU A 83 2.90 -12.92 -13.42
CA LEU A 83 4.22 -12.85 -12.83
C LEU A 83 5.17 -12.14 -13.80
N ALA A 84 6.19 -11.49 -13.28
CA ALA A 84 7.26 -10.94 -14.10
C ALA A 84 7.96 -12.05 -14.91
N PRO A 85 8.56 -11.75 -16.07
CA PRO A 85 9.31 -12.71 -16.86
C PRO A 85 10.41 -13.39 -16.05
N GLN A 86 10.65 -14.67 -16.33
CA GLN A 86 11.76 -15.41 -15.75
C GLN A 86 13.08 -14.84 -16.27
N VAL A 87 14.05 -14.72 -15.37
CA VAL A 87 15.43 -14.35 -15.70
C VAL A 87 16.25 -15.66 -15.72
N GLU A 88 16.86 -15.95 -16.88
CA GLU A 88 17.78 -17.10 -17.00
C GLU A 88 18.96 -16.92 -16.04
N ASP A 89 19.44 -18.04 -15.50
CA ASP A 89 20.60 -18.09 -14.60
C ASP A 89 20.52 -17.17 -13.37
N ARG A 90 19.31 -16.81 -12.94
CA ARG A 90 19.13 -16.01 -11.75
C ARG A 90 19.78 -16.69 -10.54
N ARG A 91 20.56 -15.89 -9.79
CA ARG A 91 21.23 -16.31 -8.56
C ARG A 91 20.57 -15.73 -7.33
N ILE A 92 20.68 -16.43 -6.20
CA ILE A 92 20.22 -15.96 -4.89
C ILE A 92 21.17 -14.84 -4.44
N PRO A 93 20.65 -13.65 -4.11
CA PRO A 93 21.49 -12.46 -3.91
C PRO A 93 21.98 -12.27 -2.46
N MET A 94 21.63 -13.12 -1.50
CA MET A 94 21.99 -12.93 -0.08
C MET A 94 21.99 -14.22 0.72
N GLY A 95 22.49 -14.12 1.94
CA GLY A 95 22.47 -15.16 2.96
C GLY A 95 23.42 -16.31 2.71
N GLU A 96 23.13 -17.46 3.31
CA GLU A 96 23.97 -18.66 3.22
C GLU A 96 24.02 -19.24 1.81
N HIS A 97 22.94 -19.03 1.03
CA HIS A 97 22.80 -19.48 -0.36
C HIS A 97 23.27 -18.45 -1.40
N TYR A 98 23.98 -17.40 -0.98
CA TYR A 98 24.49 -16.37 -1.90
C TYR A 98 25.24 -16.96 -3.09
N GLY A 99 24.81 -16.61 -4.30
CA GLY A 99 25.39 -17.07 -5.56
C GLY A 99 24.89 -18.43 -6.07
N GLU A 100 24.09 -19.17 -5.30
CA GLU A 100 23.45 -20.39 -5.77
C GLU A 100 22.32 -20.11 -6.79
N PRO A 101 21.97 -21.08 -7.66
CA PRO A 101 20.83 -20.93 -8.56
C PRO A 101 19.52 -20.70 -7.78
N ALA A 102 18.68 -19.78 -8.25
CA ALA A 102 17.38 -19.56 -7.67
C ALA A 102 16.46 -20.79 -7.78
N TRP A 103 15.68 -21.04 -6.75
CA TRP A 103 14.82 -22.23 -6.65
C TRP A 103 13.53 -22.04 -7.45
N GLN A 104 13.21 -23.00 -8.31
CA GLN A 104 11.94 -23.05 -9.04
C GLN A 104 10.85 -23.79 -8.25
N GLU A 105 11.24 -24.63 -7.29
CA GLU A 105 10.37 -25.34 -6.36
C GLU A 105 10.67 -24.91 -4.92
N VAL A 106 9.72 -25.14 -4.01
CA VAL A 106 9.88 -24.80 -2.60
C VAL A 106 10.87 -25.74 -1.92
N PRO A 107 12.00 -25.26 -1.41
CA PRO A 107 12.89 -26.09 -0.60
C PRO A 107 12.16 -26.59 0.65
N GLY A 108 12.28 -27.89 0.94
CA GLY A 108 11.53 -28.53 2.03
C GLY A 108 11.77 -27.90 3.40
N GLU A 109 13.03 -27.54 3.66
CA GLU A 109 13.48 -26.89 4.91
C GLU A 109 12.89 -25.49 5.12
N TYR A 110 12.62 -24.76 4.05
CA TYR A 110 12.07 -23.40 4.11
C TYR A 110 10.57 -23.32 3.82
N ARG A 111 9.91 -24.45 3.65
CA ARG A 111 8.50 -24.54 3.27
C ARG A 111 7.58 -23.72 4.18
N ASN A 112 7.73 -23.87 5.49
CA ASN A 112 6.85 -23.17 6.44
C ASN A 112 7.11 -21.65 6.47
N MET A 113 8.38 -21.27 6.34
CA MET A 113 8.76 -19.85 6.31
C MET A 113 8.22 -19.17 5.05
N LEU A 114 8.41 -19.78 3.88
CA LEU A 114 7.88 -19.27 2.61
C LEU A 114 6.35 -19.19 2.63
N LYS A 115 5.67 -20.26 3.09
CA LYS A 115 4.21 -20.26 3.20
C LYS A 115 3.71 -19.08 4.06
N ARG A 116 4.31 -18.91 5.25
CA ARG A 116 3.91 -17.82 6.16
C ARG A 116 4.11 -16.44 5.54
N LEU A 117 5.23 -16.19 4.86
CA LEU A 117 5.49 -14.90 4.20
C LEU A 117 4.50 -14.63 3.06
N ILE A 118 4.19 -15.66 2.25
CA ILE A 118 3.20 -15.54 1.16
C ILE A 118 1.79 -15.29 1.72
N VAL A 119 1.42 -15.94 2.83
CA VAL A 119 0.13 -15.73 3.49
C VAL A 119 0.02 -14.33 4.06
N ILE A 120 1.06 -13.85 4.77
CA ILE A 120 1.06 -12.49 5.33
C ILE A 120 0.94 -11.45 4.21
N GLN A 121 1.73 -11.58 3.14
CA GLN A 121 1.62 -10.68 1.99
C GLN A 121 0.25 -10.80 1.31
N GLY A 122 -0.24 -12.01 1.09
CA GLY A 122 -1.55 -12.23 0.47
C GLY A 122 -2.74 -11.74 1.30
N ASP A 123 -2.59 -11.54 2.61
CA ASP A 123 -3.65 -11.03 3.50
C ASP A 123 -3.77 -9.50 3.45
N THR A 124 -2.75 -8.79 2.98
CA THR A 124 -2.78 -7.32 2.82
C THR A 124 -3.67 -6.89 1.66
N GLU A 125 -3.63 -7.62 0.57
CA GLU A 125 -4.31 -7.28 -0.68
C GLU A 125 -5.85 -7.16 -0.53
N PRO A 126 -6.57 -8.18 -0.01
CA PRO A 126 -8.01 -8.04 0.23
C PRO A 126 -8.31 -7.01 1.32
N GLY A 127 -7.41 -6.79 2.29
CA GLY A 127 -7.56 -5.76 3.32
C GLY A 127 -7.66 -4.36 2.72
N SER A 128 -6.80 -4.03 1.75
CA SER A 128 -6.84 -2.75 1.04
C SER A 128 -8.18 -2.53 0.34
N VAL A 129 -8.67 -3.53 -0.41
CA VAL A 129 -9.97 -3.42 -1.11
C VAL A 129 -11.13 -3.23 -0.14
N GLU A 130 -11.16 -4.00 0.96
CA GLU A 130 -12.22 -3.92 1.98
C GLU A 130 -12.32 -2.54 2.62
N GLN A 131 -11.19 -1.91 2.89
CA GLN A 131 -11.15 -0.59 3.50
C GLN A 131 -11.60 0.52 2.55
N GLN A 132 -11.36 0.37 1.26
CA GLN A 132 -11.51 1.44 0.26
C GLN A 132 -12.81 1.36 -0.56
N ARG A 133 -13.46 0.22 -0.61
CA ARG A 133 -14.56 -0.11 -1.53
C ARG A 133 -15.72 0.88 -1.60
N PHE A 134 -16.08 1.48 -0.46
CA PHE A 134 -17.22 2.41 -0.40
C PHE A 134 -16.87 3.84 -0.80
N LEU A 135 -15.61 4.19 -0.93
CA LEU A 135 -15.20 5.54 -1.27
C LEU A 135 -15.65 5.97 -2.67
N GLY A 136 -15.91 5.02 -3.56
CA GLY A 136 -16.50 5.31 -4.87
C GLY A 136 -17.86 6.03 -4.79
N LEU A 137 -18.62 5.84 -3.70
CA LEU A 137 -19.90 6.52 -3.47
C LEU A 137 -19.76 8.01 -3.16
N THR A 138 -18.57 8.46 -2.81
CA THR A 138 -18.26 9.85 -2.43
C THR A 138 -17.09 10.41 -3.24
N ALA A 139 -16.85 9.87 -4.43
CA ALA A 139 -15.69 10.25 -5.23
C ALA A 139 -15.69 11.76 -5.54
N PRO A 140 -14.57 12.46 -5.29
CA PRO A 140 -14.48 13.90 -5.52
C PRO A 140 -14.42 14.28 -7.01
N SER A 141 -14.24 13.29 -7.87
CA SER A 141 -14.30 13.43 -9.34
C SER A 141 -14.33 12.07 -10.02
N LEU A 142 -14.66 12.01 -11.29
CA LEU A 142 -14.53 10.79 -12.11
C LEU A 142 -13.07 10.38 -12.28
N TYR A 143 -12.13 11.31 -12.27
CA TYR A 143 -10.70 11.04 -12.27
C TYR A 143 -10.28 10.24 -11.02
N ASP A 144 -10.70 10.69 -9.84
CA ASP A 144 -10.37 10.03 -8.57
C ASP A 144 -11.07 8.67 -8.44
N MET A 145 -12.35 8.59 -8.85
CA MET A 145 -13.08 7.31 -8.91
C MET A 145 -12.35 6.28 -9.79
N ARG A 146 -11.87 6.70 -10.94
CA ARG A 146 -11.10 5.83 -11.82
C ARG A 146 -9.81 5.34 -11.14
N ASN A 147 -9.10 6.21 -10.44
CA ASN A 147 -7.89 5.84 -9.71
C ASN A 147 -8.19 4.82 -8.59
N LEU A 148 -9.25 5.03 -7.82
CA LEU A 148 -9.71 4.07 -6.81
C LEU A 148 -10.00 2.70 -7.43
N PHE A 149 -10.72 2.65 -8.54
CA PHE A 149 -11.06 1.40 -9.20
C PHE A 149 -9.82 0.69 -9.75
N GLN A 150 -8.86 1.44 -10.27
CA GLN A 150 -7.60 0.84 -10.73
C GLN A 150 -6.83 0.23 -9.55
N VAL A 151 -6.65 0.95 -8.45
CA VAL A 151 -6.00 0.42 -7.24
C VAL A 151 -6.69 -0.88 -6.80
N ASN A 152 -8.00 -0.88 -6.63
CA ASN A 152 -8.73 -2.06 -6.17
C ASN A 152 -8.62 -3.26 -7.13
N VAL A 153 -8.59 -3.02 -8.45
CA VAL A 153 -8.42 -4.10 -9.45
C VAL A 153 -6.99 -4.66 -9.40
N GLU A 154 -6.00 -3.81 -9.22
CA GLU A 154 -4.59 -4.18 -9.10
C GLU A 154 -4.35 -4.99 -7.81
N GLU A 155 -4.89 -4.59 -6.68
CA GLU A 155 -4.89 -5.35 -5.41
C GLU A 155 -5.57 -6.73 -5.57
N GLY A 156 -6.68 -6.78 -6.30
CA GLY A 156 -7.34 -8.05 -6.63
C GLY A 156 -6.44 -8.98 -7.44
N ARG A 157 -5.64 -8.47 -8.38
CA ARG A 157 -4.64 -9.28 -9.12
C ARG A 157 -3.49 -9.74 -8.24
N HIS A 158 -3.02 -8.90 -7.34
CA HIS A 158 -1.98 -9.25 -6.36
C HIS A 158 -2.43 -10.43 -5.50
N LEU A 159 -3.65 -10.39 -4.98
CA LEU A 159 -4.26 -11.52 -4.26
C LEU A 159 -4.25 -12.80 -5.12
N TRP A 160 -4.68 -12.74 -6.38
CA TRP A 160 -4.70 -13.90 -7.27
C TRP A 160 -3.30 -14.51 -7.47
N ALA A 161 -2.26 -13.68 -7.59
CA ALA A 161 -0.90 -14.15 -7.75
C ALA A 161 -0.41 -14.86 -6.48
N MET A 162 -0.70 -14.34 -5.28
CA MET A 162 -0.35 -14.99 -4.01
C MET A 162 -1.12 -16.31 -3.83
N VAL A 163 -2.41 -16.35 -4.15
CA VAL A 163 -3.24 -17.57 -4.13
C VAL A 163 -2.71 -18.63 -5.10
N TYR A 164 -2.25 -18.22 -6.28
CA TYR A 164 -1.60 -19.13 -7.22
C TYR A 164 -0.36 -19.79 -6.60
N LEU A 165 0.53 -19.01 -5.95
CA LEU A 165 1.69 -19.55 -5.28
C LEU A 165 1.29 -20.56 -4.19
N LEU A 166 0.31 -20.23 -3.37
CA LEU A 166 -0.19 -21.12 -2.30
C LEU A 166 -0.75 -22.42 -2.87
N GLN A 167 -1.56 -22.36 -3.91
CA GLN A 167 -2.22 -23.54 -4.47
C GLN A 167 -1.26 -24.42 -5.28
N LYS A 168 -0.29 -23.82 -5.97
CA LYS A 168 0.69 -24.57 -6.78
C LYS A 168 1.74 -25.27 -5.94
N TYR A 169 2.32 -24.57 -4.97
CA TYR A 169 3.55 -25.02 -4.31
C TYR A 169 3.32 -25.60 -2.91
N PHE A 170 2.17 -25.34 -2.26
CA PHE A 170 1.92 -25.75 -0.87
C PHE A 170 0.81 -26.80 -0.70
N GLY A 171 0.25 -27.30 -1.80
CA GLY A 171 -0.67 -28.41 -1.78
C GLY A 171 -1.95 -28.16 -0.99
N ARG A 172 -2.33 -29.07 -0.08
CA ARG A 172 -3.55 -28.93 0.74
C ARG A 172 -3.49 -27.71 1.66
N ASP A 173 -2.38 -27.55 2.37
CA ASP A 173 -2.20 -26.44 3.32
C ASP A 173 -2.33 -25.09 2.61
N GLY A 174 -1.73 -24.96 1.42
CA GLY A 174 -1.84 -23.73 0.63
C GLY A 174 -3.28 -23.44 0.16
N ARG A 175 -4.09 -24.49 -0.11
CA ARG A 175 -5.51 -24.29 -0.44
C ARG A 175 -6.34 -23.83 0.76
N GLU A 176 -6.06 -24.35 1.93
CA GLU A 176 -6.71 -23.92 3.18
C GLU A 176 -6.38 -22.45 3.46
N GLU A 177 -5.11 -22.07 3.42
CA GLU A 177 -4.69 -20.66 3.59
C GLU A 177 -5.32 -19.72 2.54
N ALA A 178 -5.39 -20.13 1.27
CA ALA A 178 -6.03 -19.33 0.22
C ALA A 178 -7.52 -19.08 0.47
N ASN A 179 -8.24 -20.02 1.07
CA ASN A 179 -9.63 -19.82 1.49
C ASN A 179 -9.71 -18.87 2.68
N ASP A 180 -8.80 -19.00 3.65
CA ASP A 180 -8.77 -18.17 4.86
C ASP A 180 -8.52 -16.69 4.53
N LEU A 181 -7.82 -16.37 3.43
CA LEU A 181 -7.65 -14.99 2.96
C LEU A 181 -8.98 -14.30 2.64
N LEU A 182 -10.01 -15.06 2.22
CA LEU A 182 -11.35 -14.54 1.94
C LEU A 182 -12.29 -14.61 3.15
N ILE A 183 -11.93 -15.34 4.20
CA ILE A 183 -12.71 -15.44 5.45
C ILE A 183 -12.35 -14.30 6.39
N ARG A 184 -11.06 -13.93 6.45
CA ARG A 184 -10.64 -12.76 7.21
C ARG A 184 -11.25 -11.50 6.63
N SER A 185 -11.59 -10.56 7.50
CA SER A 185 -12.16 -9.27 7.11
C SER A 185 -11.62 -8.14 7.97
N SER A 186 -11.36 -7.00 7.36
CA SER A 186 -10.85 -5.80 8.04
C SER A 186 -11.77 -5.38 9.18
N GLY A 187 -11.21 -5.22 10.38
CA GLY A 187 -11.94 -4.82 11.58
C GLY A 187 -12.86 -5.88 12.17
N SER A 188 -12.85 -7.13 11.68
CA SER A 188 -13.64 -8.22 12.25
C SER A 188 -13.13 -8.60 13.64
N GLU A 189 -14.05 -8.81 14.59
CA GLU A 189 -13.71 -9.33 15.92
C GLU A 189 -13.32 -10.81 15.89
N GLU A 190 -13.93 -11.60 14.98
CA GLU A 190 -13.73 -13.06 14.92
C GLU A 190 -12.56 -13.46 14.03
N ALA A 191 -12.38 -12.80 12.91
CA ALA A 191 -11.36 -13.11 11.91
C ALA A 191 -10.74 -11.83 11.31
N PRO A 192 -9.97 -11.05 12.09
CA PRO A 192 -9.36 -9.82 11.60
C PRO A 192 -8.24 -10.11 10.61
N ARG A 193 -7.83 -9.10 9.83
CA ARG A 193 -6.59 -9.13 9.05
C ARG A 193 -5.39 -9.33 9.95
N MET A 194 -4.36 -10.02 9.43
CA MET A 194 -3.19 -10.41 10.23
C MET A 194 -2.36 -9.22 10.71
N LEU A 195 -2.30 -8.15 9.93
CA LEU A 195 -1.55 -6.94 10.27
C LEU A 195 -2.50 -5.82 10.70
N GLY A 196 -2.20 -5.16 11.82
CA GLY A 196 -3.07 -4.19 12.48
C GLY A 196 -3.52 -3.04 11.60
N ALA A 197 -2.62 -2.49 10.76
CA ALA A 197 -2.93 -1.38 9.86
C ALA A 197 -4.06 -1.70 8.87
N PHE A 198 -4.26 -2.96 8.53
CA PHE A 198 -5.34 -3.40 7.63
C PHE A 198 -6.68 -3.64 8.33
N ASN A 199 -6.76 -3.38 9.63
CA ASN A 199 -8.00 -3.39 10.41
C ASN A 199 -8.50 -1.98 10.77
N GLU A 200 -7.71 -0.94 10.49
CA GLU A 200 -8.14 0.44 10.68
C GLU A 200 -9.08 0.90 9.56
N GLU A 201 -10.04 1.73 9.88
CA GLU A 201 -10.98 2.25 8.90
C GLU A 201 -10.34 3.30 7.98
N THR A 202 -10.70 3.26 6.70
CA THR A 202 -10.41 4.30 5.72
C THR A 202 -11.71 5.03 5.36
N PRO A 203 -12.22 5.91 6.24
CA PRO A 203 -13.58 6.41 6.15
C PRO A 203 -13.77 7.51 5.11
N ASP A 204 -12.70 8.10 4.62
CA ASP A 204 -12.74 9.27 3.75
C ASP A 204 -11.61 9.26 2.70
N TRP A 205 -11.73 10.12 1.69
CA TRP A 205 -10.77 10.20 0.60
C TRP A 205 -9.38 10.71 1.02
N LEU A 206 -9.29 11.55 2.06
CA LEU A 206 -7.97 11.95 2.58
C LEU A 206 -7.28 10.76 3.25
N SER A 207 -8.03 9.94 4.00
CA SER A 207 -7.52 8.69 4.57
C SER A 207 -7.07 7.72 3.48
N PHE A 208 -7.81 7.59 2.37
CA PHE A 208 -7.40 6.80 1.21
C PHE A 208 -6.08 7.28 0.62
N PHE A 209 -5.94 8.58 0.38
CA PHE A 209 -4.68 9.13 -0.13
C PHE A 209 -3.52 8.94 0.83
N MET A 210 -3.76 9.05 2.15
CA MET A 210 -2.74 8.78 3.17
C MET A 210 -2.39 7.28 3.22
N PHE A 211 -3.38 6.39 3.10
CA PHE A 211 -3.17 4.95 3.05
C PHE A 211 -2.30 4.56 1.84
N THR A 212 -2.71 4.95 0.62
CA THR A 212 -1.96 4.64 -0.60
C THR A 212 -0.58 5.34 -0.65
N TYR A 213 -0.40 6.42 0.11
CA TYR A 213 0.91 7.05 0.26
C TYR A 213 1.81 6.34 1.27
N PHE A 214 1.33 6.02 2.47
CA PHE A 214 2.13 5.47 3.56
C PHE A 214 2.11 3.94 3.61
N THR A 215 0.96 3.30 3.53
CA THR A 215 0.83 1.85 3.68
C THR A 215 1.31 1.13 2.42
N ASP A 216 0.93 1.58 1.22
CA ASP A 216 1.42 0.99 -0.03
C ASP A 216 2.92 1.27 -0.24
N ARG A 217 3.45 2.36 0.35
CA ARG A 217 4.90 2.59 0.38
C ARG A 217 5.64 1.58 1.26
N ASP A 218 5.07 1.16 2.40
CA ASP A 218 5.58 0.01 3.15
C ASP A 218 5.49 -1.24 2.29
N GLY A 219 4.34 -1.49 1.66
CA GLY A 219 4.14 -2.58 0.69
C GLY A 219 5.24 -2.62 -0.36
N LYS A 220 5.58 -1.48 -0.98
CA LYS A 220 6.73 -1.38 -1.90
C LYS A 220 8.03 -1.87 -1.27
N MET A 221 8.35 -1.45 -0.04
CA MET A 221 9.58 -1.87 0.63
C MET A 221 9.59 -3.38 0.93
N GLN A 222 8.45 -3.94 1.37
CA GLN A 222 8.30 -5.37 1.63
C GLN A 222 8.41 -6.19 0.34
N LEU A 223 7.74 -5.76 -0.73
CA LEU A 223 7.78 -6.40 -2.05
C LEU A 223 9.18 -6.37 -2.66
N GLU A 224 9.91 -5.25 -2.57
CA GLU A 224 11.31 -5.15 -3.02
C GLU A 224 12.20 -6.14 -2.25
N SER A 225 11.99 -6.28 -0.96
CA SER A 225 12.70 -7.24 -0.11
C SER A 225 12.39 -8.69 -0.49
N LEU A 226 11.12 -9.01 -0.77
CA LEU A 226 10.67 -10.33 -1.22
C LEU A 226 11.04 -10.61 -2.69
N ALA A 227 11.16 -9.58 -3.54
CA ALA A 227 11.64 -9.70 -4.91
C ALA A 227 13.09 -10.23 -5.00
N GLN A 228 13.85 -10.13 -3.91
CA GLN A 228 15.19 -10.70 -3.79
C GLN A 228 15.15 -12.21 -3.49
N SER A 229 14.00 -12.79 -3.14
CA SER A 229 13.86 -14.19 -2.70
C SER A 229 14.54 -15.17 -3.62
N GLY A 230 15.26 -16.15 -3.04
CA GLY A 230 15.78 -17.30 -3.75
C GLY A 230 14.71 -18.20 -4.37
N PHE A 231 13.48 -18.15 -3.84
CA PHE A 231 12.32 -18.80 -4.47
C PHE A 231 11.81 -17.93 -5.64
N ASP A 232 12.21 -18.33 -6.86
CA ASP A 232 11.98 -17.53 -8.08
C ASP A 232 10.51 -17.19 -8.35
N PRO A 233 9.55 -18.10 -8.17
CA PRO A 233 8.14 -17.75 -8.35
C PRO A 233 7.67 -16.60 -7.45
N LEU A 234 8.09 -16.55 -6.17
CA LEU A 234 7.78 -15.44 -5.26
C LEU A 234 8.46 -14.15 -5.72
N SER A 235 9.75 -14.22 -6.06
CA SER A 235 10.49 -13.08 -6.61
C SER A 235 9.78 -12.45 -7.82
N ARG A 236 9.36 -13.30 -8.77
CA ARG A 236 8.66 -12.84 -9.99
C ARG A 236 7.30 -12.24 -9.69
N THR A 237 6.55 -12.81 -8.74
CA THR A 237 5.27 -12.27 -8.27
C THR A 237 5.48 -10.86 -7.72
N CYS A 238 6.39 -10.69 -6.75
CA CYS A 238 6.66 -9.39 -6.15
C CYS A 238 7.19 -8.36 -7.17
N ARG A 239 8.04 -8.78 -8.09
CA ARG A 239 8.54 -7.90 -9.18
C ARG A 239 7.42 -7.44 -10.11
N PHE A 240 6.41 -8.26 -10.34
CA PHE A 240 5.23 -7.86 -11.08
C PHE A 240 4.40 -6.84 -10.29
N MET A 241 4.06 -7.14 -9.04
CA MET A 241 3.28 -6.26 -8.17
C MET A 241 3.90 -4.86 -8.05
N LEU A 242 5.22 -4.76 -7.89
CA LEU A 242 5.96 -3.49 -7.84
C LEU A 242 5.72 -2.58 -9.05
N THR A 243 5.36 -3.12 -10.20
CA THR A 243 5.04 -2.30 -11.37
C THR A 243 3.70 -1.59 -11.25
N GLU A 244 2.78 -2.12 -10.46
CA GLU A 244 1.46 -1.56 -10.17
C GLU A 244 1.48 -0.68 -8.93
N GLU A 245 2.24 -1.04 -7.89
CA GLU A 245 2.45 -0.23 -6.67
C GLU A 245 2.92 1.21 -6.93
N ALA A 246 3.68 1.42 -8.00
CA ALA A 246 4.10 2.76 -8.40
C ALA A 246 2.91 3.69 -8.70
N HIS A 247 1.79 3.15 -9.21
CA HIS A 247 0.57 3.90 -9.44
C HIS A 247 -0.16 4.20 -8.11
N HIS A 248 -0.23 3.25 -7.19
CA HIS A 248 -0.84 3.44 -5.87
C HIS A 248 -0.18 4.60 -5.13
N MET A 249 1.14 4.58 -5.02
CA MET A 249 1.89 5.68 -4.39
C MET A 249 1.71 7.02 -5.10
N PHE A 250 1.62 7.04 -6.43
CA PHE A 250 1.33 8.25 -7.19
C PHE A 250 -0.05 8.80 -6.85
N VAL A 251 -1.09 7.95 -6.75
CA VAL A 251 -2.44 8.35 -6.36
C VAL A 251 -2.44 8.98 -4.96
N GLY A 252 -1.77 8.34 -3.99
CA GLY A 252 -1.66 8.85 -2.63
C GLY A 252 -0.95 10.19 -2.55
N GLU A 253 0.27 10.27 -3.09
CA GLU A 253 1.09 11.48 -3.02
C GLU A 253 0.42 12.68 -3.71
N THR A 254 -0.10 12.46 -4.92
CA THR A 254 -0.76 13.54 -5.66
C THR A 254 -2.11 13.92 -5.06
N GLY A 255 -2.86 12.95 -4.50
CA GLY A 255 -4.13 13.20 -3.83
C GLY A 255 -3.96 14.12 -2.62
N VAL A 256 -3.02 13.81 -1.72
CA VAL A 256 -2.69 14.68 -0.58
C VAL A 256 -2.19 16.05 -1.06
N GLY A 257 -1.29 16.09 -2.04
CA GLY A 257 -0.76 17.34 -2.57
C GLY A 257 -1.86 18.24 -3.17
N ARG A 258 -2.83 17.65 -3.88
CA ARG A 258 -4.00 18.36 -4.45
C ARG A 258 -4.95 18.88 -3.36
N THR A 259 -5.11 18.13 -2.26
CA THR A 259 -5.88 18.55 -1.10
C THR A 259 -5.22 19.77 -0.43
N ILE A 260 -3.92 19.71 -0.17
CA ILE A 260 -3.12 20.82 0.35
C ILE A 260 -3.23 22.04 -0.57
N GLN A 261 -3.11 21.84 -1.88
CA GLN A 261 -3.20 22.93 -2.86
C GLN A 261 -4.55 23.63 -2.82
N ALA A 262 -5.67 22.87 -2.74
CA ALA A 262 -7.01 23.46 -2.61
C ALA A 262 -7.12 24.31 -1.36
N THR A 263 -6.56 23.86 -0.25
CA THR A 263 -6.58 24.57 1.04
C THR A 263 -5.82 25.89 0.96
N VAL A 264 -4.57 25.87 0.51
CA VAL A 264 -3.75 27.10 0.46
C VAL A 264 -4.25 28.11 -0.58
N GLU A 265 -4.82 27.63 -1.70
CA GLU A 265 -5.49 28.51 -2.69
C GLU A 265 -6.74 29.16 -2.14
N ALA A 266 -7.56 28.42 -1.37
CA ALA A 266 -8.75 28.95 -0.72
C ALA A 266 -8.39 29.98 0.35
N MET A 267 -7.38 29.71 1.21
CA MET A 267 -6.86 30.63 2.20
C MET A 267 -6.40 31.93 1.55
N ASN A 268 -5.57 31.87 0.52
CA ASN A 268 -5.06 33.04 -0.19
C ASN A 268 -6.18 33.88 -0.83
N LYS A 269 -7.16 33.21 -1.46
CA LYS A 269 -8.32 33.89 -2.05
C LYS A 269 -9.17 34.62 -1.01
N ALA A 270 -9.29 34.05 0.20
CA ALA A 270 -10.06 34.64 1.31
C ALA A 270 -9.23 35.60 2.15
N GLY A 271 -7.91 35.75 1.90
CA GLY A 271 -7.03 36.61 2.70
C GLY A 271 -6.75 36.07 4.10
N ILE A 272 -6.90 34.76 4.32
CA ILE A 272 -6.59 34.08 5.58
C ILE A 272 -5.08 33.73 5.58
N THR A 273 -4.35 34.36 6.50
CA THR A 273 -2.88 34.16 6.61
C THR A 273 -2.48 33.19 7.73
N ASP A 274 -3.33 33.02 8.75
CA ASP A 274 -3.08 32.10 9.86
C ASP A 274 -3.59 30.70 9.52
N PRO A 275 -2.72 29.70 9.33
CA PRO A 275 -3.10 28.32 9.03
C PRO A 275 -3.81 27.62 10.20
N TYR A 276 -3.76 28.18 11.41
CA TYR A 276 -4.41 27.65 12.61
C TYR A 276 -5.81 28.27 12.84
N ASP A 277 -6.28 29.19 12.00
CA ASP A 277 -7.66 29.67 12.04
C ASP A 277 -8.62 28.64 11.42
N ILE A 278 -8.65 27.45 12.06
CA ILE A 278 -9.29 26.22 11.56
C ILE A 278 -10.75 26.48 11.15
N ASN A 279 -11.52 27.20 11.97
CA ASN A 279 -12.93 27.42 11.70
C ASN A 279 -13.14 28.24 10.41
N LYS A 280 -12.40 29.32 10.23
CA LYS A 280 -12.50 30.13 9.01
C LYS A 280 -12.06 29.37 7.76
N ILE A 281 -11.03 28.51 7.90
CA ILE A 281 -10.56 27.68 6.78
C ILE A 281 -11.64 26.65 6.41
N ARG A 282 -12.23 25.97 7.40
CA ARG A 282 -13.30 24.99 7.21
C ARG A 282 -14.57 25.62 6.58
N ASP A 283 -14.88 26.86 6.94
CA ASP A 283 -16.00 27.61 6.34
C ASP A 283 -15.83 27.84 4.83
N LEU A 284 -14.61 27.74 4.31
CA LEU A 284 -14.32 27.78 2.86
C LEU A 284 -14.64 26.45 2.14
N GLY A 285 -14.98 25.38 2.86
CA GLY A 285 -15.26 24.07 2.31
C GLY A 285 -13.99 23.33 1.86
N VAL A 286 -12.88 23.53 2.57
CA VAL A 286 -11.59 22.85 2.37
C VAL A 286 -11.09 22.23 3.69
N ILE A 287 -10.16 21.30 3.62
CA ILE A 287 -9.60 20.62 4.79
C ILE A 287 -8.38 21.42 5.30
N ASP A 288 -8.42 21.89 6.53
CA ASP A 288 -7.35 22.68 7.13
C ASP A 288 -6.02 21.88 7.27
N LEU A 289 -4.89 22.58 7.17
CA LEU A 289 -3.55 21.98 7.21
C LEU A 289 -3.26 21.23 8.52
N PRO A 290 -3.65 21.72 9.71
CA PRO A 290 -3.52 20.96 10.95
C PRO A 290 -4.24 19.60 10.92
N THR A 291 -5.43 19.53 10.33
CA THR A 291 -6.15 18.25 10.18
C THR A 291 -5.45 17.30 9.21
N ILE A 292 -4.89 17.82 8.11
CA ILE A 292 -4.07 17.01 7.19
C ILE A 292 -2.83 16.47 7.93
N GLN A 293 -2.18 17.30 8.77
CA GLN A 293 -1.04 16.86 9.59
C GLN A 293 -1.42 15.73 10.58
N LYS A 294 -2.58 15.82 11.23
CA LYS A 294 -3.08 14.77 12.13
C LYS A 294 -3.30 13.44 11.39
N LYS A 295 -3.90 13.48 10.19
CA LYS A 295 -4.09 12.30 9.34
C LYS A 295 -2.73 11.71 8.90
N LEU A 296 -1.77 12.55 8.56
CA LEU A 296 -0.40 12.13 8.27
C LEU A 296 0.20 11.38 9.48
N ASN A 297 0.11 11.95 10.68
CA ASN A 297 0.64 11.34 11.90
C ASN A 297 0.04 9.95 12.14
N LEU A 298 -1.27 9.79 11.98
CA LEU A 298 -1.96 8.52 12.14
C LEU A 298 -1.45 7.47 11.14
N HIS A 299 -1.54 7.76 9.84
CA HIS A 299 -1.21 6.78 8.81
C HIS A 299 0.28 6.43 8.77
N TYR A 300 1.16 7.40 9.05
CA TYR A 300 2.59 7.15 9.17
C TYR A 300 2.91 6.19 10.32
N THR A 301 2.33 6.41 11.51
CA THR A 301 2.60 5.55 12.67
C THR A 301 2.04 4.14 12.51
N LEU A 302 0.86 4.00 11.89
CA LEU A 302 0.30 2.69 11.53
C LEU A 302 1.24 1.92 10.59
N SER A 303 1.81 2.59 9.59
CA SER A 303 2.73 1.98 8.64
C SER A 303 4.07 1.62 9.27
N LEU A 304 4.58 2.41 10.23
CA LEU A 304 5.80 2.05 10.95
C LEU A 304 5.68 0.72 11.71
N ASP A 305 4.50 0.39 12.20
CA ASP A 305 4.26 -0.86 12.94
C ASP A 305 4.32 -2.10 12.03
N LEU A 306 4.16 -1.96 10.72
CA LEU A 306 4.27 -3.05 9.74
C LEU A 306 5.70 -3.62 9.63
N PHE A 307 6.72 -2.85 10.01
CA PHE A 307 8.11 -3.32 10.03
C PHE A 307 8.44 -4.19 11.25
N GLY A 308 7.56 -4.24 12.25
CA GLY A 308 7.75 -5.07 13.44
C GLY A 308 8.72 -4.49 14.47
N GLN A 309 9.41 -5.37 15.20
CA GLN A 309 10.30 -5.00 16.30
C GLN A 309 11.69 -4.60 15.81
N GLU A 310 12.40 -3.80 16.62
CA GLU A 310 13.74 -3.27 16.36
C GLU A 310 14.79 -4.36 16.13
N VAL A 311 14.64 -5.49 16.82
CA VAL A 311 15.50 -6.67 16.67
C VAL A 311 14.63 -7.90 16.37
N SER A 312 14.93 -8.63 15.29
CA SER A 312 14.14 -9.78 14.84
C SER A 312 15.01 -10.95 14.41
N THR A 313 14.95 -12.06 15.17
CA THR A 313 15.57 -13.32 14.76
C THR A 313 14.86 -13.96 13.55
N ASN A 314 13.56 -13.72 13.39
CA ASN A 314 12.82 -14.22 12.21
C ASN A 314 13.30 -13.51 10.93
N ALA A 315 13.57 -12.21 10.99
CA ALA A 315 14.13 -11.48 9.85
C ALA A 315 15.54 -11.97 9.51
N ALA A 316 16.39 -12.19 10.52
CA ALA A 316 17.72 -12.76 10.36
C ALA A 316 17.66 -14.14 9.70
N ASN A 317 16.79 -15.02 10.17
CA ASN A 317 16.60 -16.34 9.61
C ASN A 317 16.12 -16.30 8.15
N ALA A 318 15.19 -15.39 7.82
CA ALA A 318 14.69 -15.25 6.46
C ALA A 318 15.76 -14.71 5.48
N PHE A 319 16.64 -13.83 5.96
CA PHE A 319 17.78 -13.33 5.19
C PHE A 319 18.83 -14.42 4.97
N ASN A 320 19.26 -15.09 6.04
CA ASN A 320 20.24 -16.20 5.95
C ASN A 320 19.75 -17.33 5.05
N ALA A 321 18.45 -17.64 5.10
CA ALA A 321 17.83 -18.62 4.21
C ALA A 321 17.71 -18.13 2.73
N GLY A 322 18.16 -16.93 2.39
CA GLY A 322 18.04 -16.41 1.03
C GLY A 322 16.59 -16.12 0.60
N ILE A 323 15.66 -15.87 1.54
CA ILE A 323 14.22 -15.74 1.25
C ILE A 323 13.76 -14.29 1.22
N LYS A 324 14.30 -13.45 2.11
CA LYS A 324 13.92 -12.04 2.21
C LYS A 324 15.18 -11.17 2.35
N GLY A 325 15.44 -10.31 1.36
CA GLY A 325 16.60 -9.43 1.33
C GLY A 325 16.36 -8.06 1.95
N ARG A 326 17.31 -7.15 1.74
CA ARG A 326 17.17 -5.73 2.03
C ARG A 326 16.58 -5.00 0.82
N TYR A 327 16.16 -3.76 1.01
CA TYR A 327 15.77 -2.91 -0.11
C TYR A 327 16.94 -2.74 -1.09
N MET A 328 16.68 -3.06 -2.36
CA MET A 328 17.69 -3.02 -3.43
C MET A 328 18.99 -3.79 -3.10
N GLU A 329 18.88 -5.00 -2.57
CA GLU A 329 19.97 -5.85 -2.09
C GLU A 329 21.22 -5.82 -2.98
N MET A 330 21.04 -6.02 -4.29
CA MET A 330 22.15 -6.07 -5.27
C MET A 330 22.85 -4.72 -5.53
N ARG A 331 22.36 -3.62 -4.95
CA ARG A 331 23.01 -2.31 -5.04
C ARG A 331 23.82 -1.95 -3.82
N ILE A 332 23.81 -2.82 -2.82
CA ILE A 332 24.58 -2.64 -1.59
C ILE A 332 25.97 -3.26 -1.82
N ASP A 333 27.01 -2.50 -1.48
CA ASP A 333 28.40 -2.93 -1.64
C ASP A 333 28.89 -3.54 -0.32
N ASP A 334 28.56 -4.82 -0.11
CA ASP A 334 29.02 -5.62 1.02
C ASP A 334 29.09 -7.12 0.62
N ASP A 335 29.30 -8.02 1.59
CA ASP A 335 29.41 -9.46 1.33
C ASP A 335 28.06 -10.17 1.10
N HIS A 336 26.92 -9.46 1.23
CA HIS A 336 25.56 -9.98 1.16
C HIS A 336 25.24 -11.10 2.17
N ARG A 337 26.07 -11.27 3.20
CA ARG A 337 25.92 -12.26 4.27
C ARG A 337 25.76 -11.65 5.64
N LEU A 338 26.23 -10.42 5.84
CA LEU A 338 26.14 -9.63 7.09
C LEU A 338 26.72 -10.37 8.31
N THR A 339 27.72 -11.21 8.13
CA THR A 339 28.21 -12.10 9.20
C THR A 339 28.81 -11.33 10.37
N ASN A 340 29.49 -10.22 10.10
CA ASN A 340 30.17 -9.39 11.10
C ASN A 340 29.69 -7.94 11.09
N ASP A 341 28.66 -7.63 10.32
CA ASP A 341 28.16 -6.27 10.19
C ASP A 341 27.24 -5.91 11.33
N THR A 342 27.25 -4.63 11.70
CA THR A 342 26.39 -4.05 12.72
C THR A 342 25.51 -2.95 12.14
N TYR A 343 24.40 -2.68 12.82
CA TYR A 343 23.46 -1.63 12.45
C TYR A 343 22.97 -0.90 13.72
N ASN A 344 22.84 0.42 13.64
CA ASN A 344 22.29 1.19 14.74
C ASN A 344 20.76 1.20 14.67
N VAL A 345 20.12 0.80 15.76
CA VAL A 345 18.67 0.85 15.92
C VAL A 345 18.31 1.81 17.04
N LEU A 346 17.16 2.47 16.92
CA LEU A 346 16.60 3.24 18.03
C LEU A 346 16.11 2.28 19.11
N ASP A 347 16.50 2.54 20.36
CA ASP A 347 16.16 1.74 21.53
C ASP A 347 15.93 2.65 22.75
N LEU A 348 15.58 2.05 23.88
CA LEU A 348 15.40 2.74 25.14
C LEU A 348 16.49 2.37 26.15
N ASP A 349 17.11 3.38 26.76
CA ASP A 349 17.87 3.25 27.99
C ASP A 349 17.08 3.98 29.11
N GLY A 350 16.35 3.18 29.90
CA GLY A 350 15.35 3.71 30.81
C GLY A 350 14.24 4.47 30.07
N ASP A 351 14.21 5.79 30.23
CA ASP A 351 13.24 6.70 29.62
C ASP A 351 13.84 7.55 28.47
N ARG A 352 15.06 7.23 28.05
CA ARG A 352 15.75 7.96 26.98
C ARG A 352 15.80 7.15 25.71
N ILE A 353 15.51 7.78 24.58
CA ILE A 353 15.77 7.21 23.27
C ILE A 353 17.28 7.26 23.03
N VAL A 354 17.85 6.12 22.68
CA VAL A 354 19.28 5.97 22.38
C VAL A 354 19.44 5.22 21.06
N GLU A 355 20.58 5.37 20.42
CA GLU A 355 21.00 4.46 19.36
C GLU A 355 21.78 3.30 19.98
N ARG A 356 21.40 2.09 19.61
CA ARG A 356 22.09 0.86 20.02
C ARG A 356 22.61 0.13 18.82
N GLU A 357 23.88 -0.22 18.86
CA GLU A 357 24.50 -1.08 17.86
C GLU A 357 24.08 -2.54 18.09
N VAL A 358 23.57 -3.19 17.05
CA VAL A 358 23.14 -4.59 17.06
C VAL A 358 23.69 -5.31 15.82
N PRO A 359 23.73 -6.66 15.79
CA PRO A 359 24.08 -7.39 14.56
C PRO A 359 23.14 -7.00 13.41
N ALA A 360 23.70 -6.64 12.27
CA ALA A 360 22.94 -6.17 11.10
C ALA A 360 21.88 -7.16 10.64
N LEU A 361 22.15 -8.48 10.74
CA LEU A 361 21.19 -9.56 10.47
C LEU A 361 19.89 -9.41 11.28
N THR A 362 19.99 -9.06 12.55
CA THR A 362 18.80 -8.90 13.41
C THR A 362 18.05 -7.59 13.19
N ALA A 363 18.68 -6.64 12.51
CA ALA A 363 18.16 -5.30 12.21
C ALA A 363 17.62 -5.14 10.78
N ILE A 364 17.47 -6.22 10.02
CA ILE A 364 17.02 -6.19 8.61
C ILE A 364 15.71 -5.37 8.45
N ASN A 365 14.74 -5.59 9.33
CA ASN A 365 13.48 -4.86 9.28
C ASN A 365 13.66 -3.37 9.59
N MET A 366 14.58 -3.03 10.49
CA MET A 366 14.86 -1.63 10.83
C MET A 366 15.60 -0.92 9.70
N ARG A 367 16.51 -1.60 9.06
CA ARG A 367 17.14 -1.09 7.83
C ARG A 367 16.08 -0.75 6.78
N LEU A 368 15.12 -1.66 6.59
CA LEU A 368 14.01 -1.48 5.65
C LEU A 368 13.10 -0.30 6.06
N ARG A 369 12.78 -0.18 7.36
CA ARG A 369 12.03 0.95 7.92
C ARG A 369 12.73 2.29 7.69
N ASP A 370 14.04 2.35 7.88
CA ASP A 370 14.80 3.58 7.67
C ASP A 370 14.83 4.00 6.18
N ASP A 371 14.89 3.02 5.27
CA ASP A 371 14.72 3.27 3.83
C ASP A 371 13.32 3.82 3.52
N TYR A 372 12.28 3.26 4.12
CA TYR A 372 10.90 3.74 4.05
C TYR A 372 10.76 5.18 4.56
N VAL A 373 11.30 5.48 5.74
CA VAL A 373 11.22 6.82 6.36
C VAL A 373 11.87 7.88 5.46
N ARG A 374 13.04 7.57 4.88
CA ARG A 374 13.71 8.47 3.92
C ARG A 374 12.87 8.71 2.66
N ASP A 375 12.28 7.66 2.11
CA ASP A 375 11.44 7.76 0.91
C ASP A 375 10.15 8.56 1.21
N ALA A 376 9.51 8.29 2.35
CA ALA A 376 8.32 9.03 2.80
C ALA A 376 8.60 10.52 3.04
N ALA A 377 9.74 10.86 3.64
CA ALA A 377 10.14 12.24 3.85
C ALA A 377 10.26 13.03 2.54
N GLY A 378 10.65 12.36 1.46
CA GLY A 378 10.74 12.97 0.13
C GLY A 378 9.41 13.52 -0.39
N GLY A 379 8.29 12.81 -0.20
CA GLY A 379 6.97 13.28 -0.60
C GLY A 379 6.45 14.39 0.31
N VAL A 380 6.67 14.27 1.64
CA VAL A 380 6.34 15.35 2.58
C VAL A 380 7.06 16.64 2.19
N GLY A 381 8.33 16.55 1.79
CA GLY A 381 9.07 17.71 1.26
C GLY A 381 8.45 18.29 -0.02
N ARG A 382 7.84 17.46 -0.87
CA ARG A 382 7.10 17.96 -2.06
C ARG A 382 5.79 18.65 -1.67
N TRP A 383 5.07 18.17 -0.65
CA TRP A 383 3.89 18.84 -0.10
C TRP A 383 4.26 20.19 0.52
N ASN A 384 5.35 20.27 1.27
CA ASN A 384 5.85 21.53 1.84
C ASN A 384 6.19 22.58 0.78
N LYS A 385 6.69 22.16 -0.39
CA LYS A 385 6.91 23.08 -1.52
C LYS A 385 5.61 23.69 -2.07
N ILE A 386 4.46 23.01 -1.96
CA ILE A 386 3.15 23.56 -2.32
C ILE A 386 2.78 24.67 -1.34
N ILE A 387 2.92 24.41 -0.04
CA ILE A 387 2.61 25.34 1.05
C ILE A 387 3.51 26.59 0.97
N GLU A 388 4.82 26.38 0.83
CA GLU A 388 5.83 27.45 0.68
C GLU A 388 5.54 28.36 -0.51
N LYS A 389 5.24 27.79 -1.69
CA LYS A 389 4.90 28.56 -2.88
C LYS A 389 3.63 29.39 -2.75
N ALA A 390 2.72 28.98 -1.88
CA ALA A 390 1.51 29.73 -1.55
C ALA A 390 1.76 30.85 -0.53
N GLY A 391 2.95 30.91 0.08
CA GLY A 391 3.30 31.89 1.11
C GLY A 391 2.61 31.66 2.45
N VAL A 392 2.19 30.42 2.74
CA VAL A 392 1.59 30.06 4.03
C VAL A 392 2.65 29.57 4.98
N GLU A 393 2.67 30.10 6.20
CA GLU A 393 3.62 29.70 7.26
C GLU A 393 3.18 28.41 7.96
N PHE A 394 3.33 27.29 7.28
CA PHE A 394 3.05 25.95 7.82
C PHE A 394 4.01 24.94 7.22
N GLU A 395 4.40 23.93 8.01
CA GLU A 395 5.28 22.86 7.57
C GLU A 395 4.70 21.50 7.99
N MET A 396 4.44 20.62 7.04
CA MET A 396 4.14 19.21 7.30
C MET A 396 5.37 18.49 7.77
N LYS A 397 5.25 17.65 8.82
CA LYS A 397 6.37 16.90 9.40
C LYS A 397 5.98 15.45 9.65
N LEU A 398 6.91 14.55 9.37
CA LEU A 398 6.80 13.18 9.88
C LEU A 398 7.02 13.21 11.39
N PRO A 399 6.16 12.60 12.21
CA PRO A 399 6.43 12.50 13.63
C PRO A 399 7.65 11.60 13.90
N HIS A 400 8.24 11.74 15.06
CA HIS A 400 9.32 10.88 15.51
C HIS A 400 8.89 9.41 15.51
N GLN A 401 9.80 8.49 15.14
CA GLN A 401 9.52 7.07 15.00
C GLN A 401 9.06 6.38 16.32
N ALA A 402 9.22 7.00 17.46
CA ALA A 402 8.73 6.52 18.75
C ALA A 402 7.27 6.93 19.05
N PHE A 403 6.71 7.90 18.30
CA PHE A 403 5.36 8.42 18.54
C PHE A 403 4.28 7.36 18.22
N ASN A 404 3.32 7.20 19.14
CA ASN A 404 2.09 6.40 18.97
C ASN A 404 2.31 4.97 18.45
N ARG A 405 3.39 4.31 18.87
CA ARG A 405 3.72 2.94 18.44
C ARG A 405 2.91 1.88 19.19
N LYS A 406 2.54 0.81 18.48
CA LYS A 406 1.85 -0.37 19.04
C LYS A 406 2.77 -1.59 19.10
N ILE A 407 3.90 -1.56 18.39
CA ILE A 407 4.87 -2.66 18.27
C ILE A 407 6.27 -2.14 18.58
N GLY A 408 7.12 -3.01 19.12
CA GLY A 408 8.54 -2.72 19.40
C GLY A 408 8.79 -2.09 20.77
N VAL A 409 10.00 -1.57 20.94
CA VAL A 409 10.48 -1.04 22.24
C VAL A 409 9.70 0.19 22.72
N PHE A 410 9.04 0.91 21.82
CA PHE A 410 8.28 2.12 22.12
C PHE A 410 6.79 1.86 22.42
N ALA A 411 6.28 0.65 22.22
CA ALA A 411 4.85 0.33 22.26
C ALA A 411 4.15 0.62 23.60
N ASN A 412 4.87 0.59 24.70
CA ASN A 412 4.33 0.81 26.05
C ASN A 412 4.78 2.15 26.66
N LYS A 413 5.17 3.10 25.81
CA LYS A 413 5.64 4.42 26.22
C LYS A 413 4.89 5.52 25.49
N ASN A 414 4.72 6.63 26.13
CA ASN A 414 4.02 7.80 25.61
C ASN A 414 5.03 8.84 25.12
N PHE A 415 5.31 8.85 23.83
CA PHE A 415 6.13 9.85 23.17
C PHE A 415 5.25 10.83 22.40
N ASP A 416 5.54 12.12 22.49
CA ASP A 416 4.93 13.13 21.63
C ASP A 416 5.48 13.05 20.17
N PRO A 417 4.91 13.80 19.21
CA PRO A 417 5.39 13.79 17.83
C PRO A 417 6.86 14.24 17.65
N ASP A 418 7.43 14.96 18.61
CA ASP A 418 8.84 15.39 18.58
C ASP A 418 9.78 14.35 19.22
N GLY A 419 9.25 13.23 19.73
CA GLY A 419 10.01 12.15 20.36
C GLY A 419 10.36 12.40 21.82
N LYS A 420 9.69 13.34 22.49
CA LYS A 420 9.83 13.55 23.93
C LYS A 420 8.92 12.61 24.70
N LEU A 421 9.45 11.93 25.70
CA LEU A 421 8.66 11.13 26.62
C LEU A 421 7.77 12.05 27.49
N VAL A 422 6.49 11.74 27.56
CA VAL A 422 5.49 12.49 28.31
C VAL A 422 4.72 11.57 29.26
N SER A 423 4.08 12.13 30.27
CA SER A 423 3.19 11.35 31.16
C SER A 423 1.95 10.87 30.40
N GLY A 424 1.27 9.82 30.93
CA GLY A 424 0.01 9.36 30.32
C GLY A 424 -1.04 10.46 30.20
N ALA A 425 -1.19 11.29 31.24
CA ALA A 425 -2.14 12.39 31.23
C ALA A 425 -1.79 13.50 30.20
N GLU A 426 -0.49 13.79 30.00
CA GLU A 426 -0.04 14.71 28.94
C GLU A 426 -0.26 14.10 27.57
N PHE A 427 -0.01 12.81 27.39
CA PHE A 427 -0.24 12.10 26.14
C PHE A 427 -1.72 12.12 25.78
N ASP A 428 -2.61 11.72 26.70
CA ASP A 428 -4.06 11.72 26.49
C ASP A 428 -4.60 13.09 26.12
N LYS A 429 -4.08 14.16 26.75
CA LYS A 429 -4.42 15.53 26.40
C LYS A 429 -3.90 15.91 24.99
N GLY A 430 -2.68 15.50 24.66
CA GLY A 430 -2.04 15.81 23.38
C GLY A 430 -2.66 15.07 22.20
N LEU A 431 -3.29 13.91 22.42
CA LEU A 431 -3.88 13.11 21.33
C LEU A 431 -4.83 13.91 20.44
N THR A 432 -5.62 14.83 21.01
CA THR A 432 -6.55 15.68 20.24
C THR A 432 -5.84 16.70 19.33
N GLU A 433 -4.59 17.03 19.65
CA GLU A 433 -3.77 17.93 18.84
C GLU A 433 -2.93 17.16 17.81
N TRP A 434 -2.57 15.91 18.10
CA TRP A 434 -1.63 15.12 17.31
C TRP A 434 -2.28 14.10 16.38
N LEU A 435 -3.46 13.59 16.74
CA LEU A 435 -4.18 12.60 15.95
C LEU A 435 -5.59 13.11 15.58
N PRO A 436 -6.21 12.60 14.52
CA PRO A 436 -7.57 12.98 14.13
C PRO A 436 -8.57 12.73 15.27
N THR A 437 -9.42 13.70 15.52
CA THR A 437 -10.55 13.57 16.45
C THR A 437 -11.81 13.15 15.71
N HIS A 438 -12.85 12.73 16.42
CA HIS A 438 -14.17 12.50 15.83
C HIS A 438 -14.71 13.76 15.13
N ALA A 439 -14.51 14.95 15.72
CA ALA A 439 -14.94 16.21 15.10
C ALA A 439 -14.19 16.51 13.79
N ASP A 440 -12.91 16.15 13.69
CA ASP A 440 -12.14 16.24 12.43
C ASP A 440 -12.72 15.28 11.38
N GLY A 441 -13.03 14.03 11.81
CA GLY A 441 -13.68 13.03 10.97
C GLY A 441 -15.05 13.47 10.46
N ASP A 442 -15.93 13.96 11.34
CA ASP A 442 -17.26 14.47 10.99
C ASP A 442 -17.18 15.64 10.00
N PHE A 443 -16.22 16.55 10.22
CA PHE A 443 -16.00 17.64 9.28
C PHE A 443 -15.59 17.12 7.90
N ILE A 444 -14.57 16.24 7.81
CA ILE A 444 -14.12 15.68 6.54
C ILE A 444 -15.28 14.95 5.86
N GLN A 445 -16.05 14.12 6.58
CA GLN A 445 -17.21 13.42 6.04
C GLN A 445 -18.27 14.38 5.49
N SER A 446 -18.45 15.54 6.07
CA SER A 446 -19.39 16.56 5.57
C SER A 446 -19.04 17.09 4.17
N LEU A 447 -17.75 16.99 3.80
CA LEU A 447 -17.24 17.38 2.48
C LEU A 447 -17.32 16.24 1.46
N MET A 448 -17.51 14.98 1.89
CA MET A 448 -17.50 13.78 1.05
C MET A 448 -18.80 13.65 0.25
N LYS A 449 -18.97 14.53 -0.72
CA LYS A 449 -20.11 14.51 -1.66
C LYS A 449 -19.62 14.09 -3.03
N PRO A 450 -20.35 13.16 -3.72
CA PRO A 450 -19.93 12.69 -5.02
C PRO A 450 -20.00 13.79 -6.09
N VAL A 451 -18.98 13.83 -6.94
CA VAL A 451 -18.92 14.70 -8.11
C VAL A 451 -18.74 13.82 -9.35
N TYR A 452 -19.87 13.53 -10.00
CA TYR A 452 -19.91 12.64 -11.18
C TYR A 452 -20.10 13.40 -12.49
N GLU A 453 -20.05 14.73 -12.44
CA GLU A 453 -20.06 15.56 -13.64
C GLU A 453 -18.66 15.56 -14.28
N PRO A 454 -18.55 15.19 -15.57
CA PRO A 454 -17.29 15.18 -16.29
C PRO A 454 -16.50 16.51 -16.16
N GLY A 455 -15.20 16.40 -15.87
CA GLY A 455 -14.30 17.56 -15.72
C GLY A 455 -14.49 18.40 -14.46
N LYS A 456 -15.40 17.98 -13.56
CA LYS A 456 -15.61 18.67 -12.27
C LYS A 456 -14.90 17.97 -11.12
N PHE A 457 -14.55 18.77 -10.13
CA PHE A 457 -13.89 18.32 -8.89
C PHE A 457 -14.59 18.94 -7.69
N ALA A 458 -14.57 18.22 -6.57
CA ALA A 458 -15.03 18.76 -5.28
C ALA A 458 -14.16 19.96 -4.86
N SER A 459 -14.73 20.88 -4.08
CA SER A 459 -14.05 22.12 -3.67
C SER A 459 -12.80 21.90 -2.81
N TRP A 460 -12.76 20.79 -2.07
CA TRP A 460 -11.69 20.48 -1.13
C TRP A 460 -10.45 19.82 -1.77
N ILE A 461 -10.46 19.59 -3.09
CA ILE A 461 -9.35 19.00 -3.83
C ILE A 461 -9.14 19.70 -5.17
N SER A 462 -7.92 20.09 -5.48
CA SER A 462 -7.60 20.74 -6.74
C SER A 462 -7.52 19.71 -7.89
N PRO A 463 -7.89 20.09 -9.14
CA PRO A 463 -7.69 19.26 -10.31
C PRO A 463 -6.23 18.87 -10.49
N PRO A 464 -5.92 17.67 -11.03
CA PRO A 464 -4.57 17.35 -11.44
C PRO A 464 -4.11 18.26 -12.59
N LYS A 465 -2.81 18.53 -12.66
CA LYS A 465 -2.25 19.38 -13.73
C LYS A 465 -2.36 18.73 -15.11
N VAL A 466 -2.30 17.42 -15.13
CA VAL A 466 -2.41 16.59 -16.34
C VAL A 466 -3.30 15.39 -16.03
N GLY A 467 -3.99 14.89 -17.06
CA GLY A 467 -4.77 13.67 -16.98
C GLY A 467 -3.89 12.42 -16.99
N ILE A 468 -4.54 11.26 -17.01
CA ILE A 468 -3.92 9.94 -16.93
C ILE A 468 -2.91 9.68 -18.06
N ASP A 469 -3.19 10.20 -19.27
CA ASP A 469 -2.30 10.09 -20.43
C ASP A 469 -1.30 11.25 -20.54
N ASN A 470 -1.09 11.99 -19.45
CA ASN A 470 -0.28 13.20 -19.42
C ASN A 470 -0.79 14.31 -20.36
N LYS A 471 -2.09 14.26 -20.73
CA LYS A 471 -2.74 15.28 -21.55
C LYS A 471 -3.51 16.24 -20.64
N PRO A 472 -3.40 17.55 -20.83
CA PRO A 472 -4.20 18.51 -20.11
C PRO A 472 -5.71 18.30 -20.38
N GLY A 473 -6.53 18.37 -19.34
CA GLY A 473 -8.00 18.33 -19.46
C GLY A 473 -8.62 16.97 -19.75
N ASP A 474 -7.82 15.90 -19.73
CA ASP A 474 -8.28 14.53 -19.98
C ASP A 474 -8.53 13.79 -18.66
N PHE A 475 -9.70 14.04 -18.03
CA PHE A 475 -10.07 13.56 -16.70
C PHE A 475 -11.30 12.62 -16.67
N GLU A 476 -11.85 12.25 -17.83
CA GLU A 476 -13.13 11.56 -17.92
C GLU A 476 -12.99 10.11 -18.34
N TYR A 477 -12.68 9.26 -17.35
CA TYR A 477 -12.35 7.86 -17.62
C TYR A 477 -13.36 6.87 -17.02
N VAL A 478 -14.48 7.37 -16.54
CA VAL A 478 -15.57 6.56 -16.00
C VAL A 478 -16.85 6.92 -16.69
N LYS A 479 -17.57 5.93 -17.23
CA LYS A 479 -18.94 6.06 -17.68
C LYS A 479 -19.83 5.32 -16.69
N LEU A 480 -20.65 6.05 -15.98
CA LEU A 480 -21.65 5.46 -15.11
C LEU A 480 -22.87 5.10 -15.92
N HIS A 481 -23.36 3.88 -15.76
CA HIS A 481 -24.70 3.50 -16.19
C HIS A 481 -25.67 4.06 -15.15
N MET A 482 -26.21 5.24 -15.44
CA MET A 482 -27.32 5.77 -14.67
C MET A 482 -28.55 4.92 -14.99
N ALA A 483 -29.07 4.22 -13.98
CA ALA A 483 -30.31 3.43 -14.12
C ALA A 483 -31.52 4.36 -14.34
#